data_3766ea6611c0c55ce22c5a0dc9fcb7b2
#
_entry.id   3766ea6611c0c55ce22c5a0dc9fcb7b2
#
_cell.length_a   1.000
_cell.length_b   1.000
_cell.length_c   1.000
_cell.angle_alpha   90.00
_cell.angle_beta   90.00
_cell.angle_gamma   90.00
#
_symmetry.space_group_name_H-M   'P 1'
#
loop_
_entity.id
_entity.type
_entity.pdbx_description
1 polymer ?
#
loop_
_entity_poly.entity_id
_entity_poly.type
_entity_poly.pdbx_seq_one_letter_code
_entity_poly.pdbx_strand_id
1 'polypeptide(L)'
;RFGLAPLPDGRVYWFAVASMPADAVIADEFAEVVRLFGSWHDPIPELLAATDPVGVFRLPIEDLAGPAPTFRRGRVVLLGDAAHAMTPDLGQGGGQAMEDAATLAALLAPLAAVDAPDGARVDAALARYDVERRRRTQPIARRARLLGAVAHGRGPVRVALRDAVLRMTPGSALARQARTIQSWQPPVL
;
A
#
# COMPACT_ATOMS: atom_id res chain seq x y z
N ARG A 1 -14.90 -3.30 3.45
CA ARG A 1 -14.28 -3.95 2.29
C ARG A 1 -13.75 -5.32 2.71
N PHE A 2 -13.96 -6.32 1.89
CA PHE A 2 -13.38 -7.64 2.06
C PHE A 2 -12.57 -7.99 0.80
N GLY A 3 -11.38 -8.53 0.97
CA GLY A 3 -10.53 -8.97 -0.12
C GLY A 3 -10.04 -10.39 0.13
N LEU A 4 -9.84 -11.15 -0.93
CA LEU A 4 -9.35 -12.51 -0.86
C LEU A 4 -8.40 -12.81 -2.02
N ALA A 5 -7.44 -13.70 -1.79
CA ALA A 5 -6.53 -14.18 -2.81
C ALA A 5 -6.17 -15.66 -2.56
N PRO A 6 -6.25 -16.53 -3.58
CA PRO A 6 -5.82 -17.91 -3.46
C PRO A 6 -4.30 -17.97 -3.31
N LEU A 7 -3.82 -18.90 -2.49
CA LEU A 7 -2.41 -19.21 -2.33
C LEU A 7 -2.06 -20.53 -3.07
N PRO A 8 -0.79 -20.71 -3.49
CA PRO A 8 -0.38 -21.90 -4.25
C PRO A 8 -0.59 -23.23 -3.53
N ASP A 9 -0.66 -23.22 -2.20
CA ASP A 9 -0.86 -24.40 -1.36
C ASP A 9 -2.32 -24.74 -1.08
N GLY A 10 -3.27 -24.06 -1.76
CA GLY A 10 -4.69 -24.27 -1.61
C GLY A 10 -5.35 -23.49 -0.47
N ARG A 11 -4.57 -22.76 0.33
CA ARG A 11 -5.12 -21.81 1.30
C ARG A 11 -5.65 -20.56 0.62
N VAL A 12 -6.46 -19.81 1.34
CA VAL A 12 -6.94 -18.50 0.90
C VAL A 12 -6.46 -17.44 1.90
N TYR A 13 -5.74 -16.46 1.41
CA TYR A 13 -5.47 -15.24 2.16
C TYR A 13 -6.69 -14.32 2.06
N TRP A 14 -7.15 -13.80 3.19
CA TRP A 14 -8.20 -12.79 3.18
C TRP A 14 -7.89 -11.63 4.14
N PHE A 15 -8.48 -10.49 3.87
CA PHE A 15 -8.46 -9.34 4.75
C PHE A 15 -9.80 -8.64 4.76
N ALA A 16 -10.20 -8.12 5.91
CA ALA A 16 -11.41 -7.34 6.10
C ALA A 16 -11.03 -5.93 6.58
N VAL A 17 -11.59 -4.89 5.97
CA VAL A 17 -11.35 -3.49 6.35
C VAL A 17 -12.67 -2.86 6.75
N ALA A 18 -12.71 -2.37 7.99
CA ALA A 18 -13.86 -1.68 8.54
C ALA A 18 -13.43 -0.31 9.11
N SER A 19 -14.27 0.69 8.96
CA SER A 19 -14.06 2.00 9.57
C SER A 19 -14.68 2.00 10.96
N MET A 20 -13.86 2.27 11.98
CA MET A 20 -14.27 2.34 13.37
C MET A 20 -13.52 3.47 14.09
N PRO A 21 -13.94 3.90 15.29
CA PRO A 21 -13.16 4.82 16.10
C PRO A 21 -11.76 4.26 16.37
N ALA A 22 -10.75 5.13 16.42
CA ALA A 22 -9.36 4.71 16.63
C ALA A 22 -9.15 4.03 17.99
N ASP A 23 -9.95 4.43 18.99
CA ASP A 23 -9.98 3.93 20.36
C ASP A 23 -10.95 2.76 20.58
N ALA A 24 -11.55 2.21 19.51
CA ALA A 24 -12.49 1.10 19.64
C ALA A 24 -11.81 -0.13 20.26
N VAL A 25 -12.37 -0.59 21.37
CA VAL A 25 -11.97 -1.82 22.04
C VAL A 25 -12.84 -2.97 21.52
N ILE A 26 -12.20 -3.97 20.94
CA ILE A 26 -12.85 -5.18 20.42
C ILE A 26 -12.38 -6.35 21.28
N ALA A 27 -13.30 -6.96 21.99
CA ALA A 27 -12.98 -8.08 22.89
C ALA A 27 -12.70 -9.39 22.14
N ASP A 28 -13.37 -9.61 21.00
CA ASP A 28 -13.20 -10.74 20.12
C ASP A 28 -13.16 -10.24 18.66
N GLU A 29 -11.98 -10.21 18.11
CA GLU A 29 -11.74 -9.65 16.76
C GLU A 29 -12.39 -10.52 15.67
N PHE A 30 -12.38 -11.84 15.83
CA PHE A 30 -13.01 -12.72 14.86
C PHE A 30 -14.54 -12.63 14.90
N ALA A 31 -15.14 -12.61 16.09
CA ALA A 31 -16.58 -12.43 16.23
C ALA A 31 -17.03 -11.09 15.61
N GLU A 32 -16.26 -10.03 15.76
CA GLU A 32 -16.57 -8.75 15.13
C GLU A 32 -16.47 -8.80 13.60
N VAL A 33 -15.49 -9.51 13.04
CA VAL A 33 -15.41 -9.74 11.59
C VAL A 33 -16.64 -10.51 11.10
N VAL A 34 -17.03 -11.59 11.78
CA VAL A 34 -18.23 -12.37 11.44
C VAL A 34 -19.48 -11.49 11.53
N ARG A 35 -19.61 -10.67 12.57
CA ARG A 35 -20.73 -9.74 12.71
C ARG A 35 -20.85 -8.74 11.55
N LEU A 36 -19.72 -8.25 11.05
CA LEU A 36 -19.67 -7.23 10.00
C LEU A 36 -19.79 -7.80 8.58
N PHE A 37 -19.29 -9.01 8.35
CA PHE A 37 -19.10 -9.55 7.01
C PHE A 37 -19.76 -10.92 6.80
N GLY A 38 -20.20 -11.60 7.85
CA GLY A 38 -20.75 -12.96 7.78
C GLY A 38 -22.04 -13.11 6.99
N SER A 39 -22.74 -12.00 6.71
CA SER A 39 -23.94 -11.98 5.84
C SER A 39 -23.66 -11.42 4.44
N TRP A 40 -22.41 -11.25 4.07
CA TRP A 40 -22.04 -10.79 2.73
C TRP A 40 -22.19 -11.94 1.71
N HIS A 41 -22.02 -11.60 0.44
CA HIS A 41 -22.12 -12.56 -0.66
C HIS A 41 -21.03 -13.65 -0.60
N ASP A 42 -21.30 -14.79 -1.21
CA ASP A 42 -20.34 -15.87 -1.38
C ASP A 42 -19.04 -15.38 -2.08
N PRO A 43 -17.88 -15.93 -1.69
CA PRO A 43 -17.67 -17.02 -0.74
C PRO A 43 -17.31 -16.54 0.70
N ILE A 44 -17.64 -15.31 1.08
CA ILE A 44 -17.19 -14.72 2.35
C ILE A 44 -17.67 -15.50 3.59
N PRO A 45 -18.96 -15.89 3.71
CA PRO A 45 -19.40 -16.66 4.87
C PRO A 45 -18.67 -18.00 5.01
N GLU A 46 -18.44 -18.69 3.90
CA GLU A 46 -17.71 -19.97 3.87
C GLU A 46 -16.25 -19.82 4.29
N LEU A 47 -15.58 -18.76 3.81
CA LEU A 47 -14.21 -18.45 4.20
C LEU A 47 -14.09 -18.15 5.69
N LEU A 48 -15.03 -17.39 6.24
CA LEU A 48 -15.06 -17.10 7.67
C LEU A 48 -15.32 -18.37 8.48
N ALA A 49 -16.24 -19.24 8.04
CA ALA A 49 -16.52 -20.50 8.71
C ALA A 49 -15.31 -21.47 8.70
N ALA A 50 -14.47 -21.40 7.67
CA ALA A 50 -13.25 -22.21 7.54
C ALA A 50 -12.01 -21.59 8.19
N THR A 51 -12.13 -20.38 8.75
CA THR A 51 -10.99 -19.65 9.33
C THR A 51 -10.77 -20.08 10.78
N ASP A 52 -9.51 -20.36 11.14
CA ASP A 52 -9.10 -20.52 12.54
C ASP A 52 -9.09 -19.14 13.22
N PRO A 53 -9.94 -18.90 14.23
CA PRO A 53 -10.02 -17.63 14.94
C PRO A 53 -8.69 -17.16 15.56
N VAL A 54 -7.83 -18.09 15.95
CA VAL A 54 -6.52 -17.79 16.58
C VAL A 54 -5.59 -17.07 15.61
N GLY A 55 -5.75 -17.30 14.30
CA GLY A 55 -4.97 -16.64 13.26
C GLY A 55 -5.46 -15.25 12.87
N VAL A 56 -6.58 -14.77 13.44
CA VAL A 56 -7.16 -13.47 13.11
C VAL A 56 -6.66 -12.40 14.06
N PHE A 57 -6.11 -11.33 13.51
CA PHE A 57 -5.64 -10.19 14.27
C PHE A 57 -5.99 -8.87 13.58
N ARG A 58 -6.21 -7.83 14.37
CA ARG A 58 -6.52 -6.49 13.90
C ARG A 58 -5.29 -5.61 13.91
N LEU A 59 -5.09 -4.89 12.82
CA LEU A 59 -4.08 -3.85 12.72
C LEU A 59 -4.73 -2.51 12.35
N PRO A 60 -4.31 -1.40 12.96
CA PRO A 60 -4.72 -0.08 12.50
C PRO A 60 -4.13 0.17 11.11
N ILE A 61 -4.91 0.86 10.26
CA ILE A 61 -4.39 1.37 8.99
C ILE A 61 -3.88 2.78 9.27
N GLU A 62 -2.58 2.94 9.15
CA GLU A 62 -1.88 4.19 9.38
C GLU A 62 -1.14 4.64 8.11
N ASP A 63 -0.98 5.94 7.93
CA ASP A 63 -0.17 6.53 6.88
C ASP A 63 0.55 7.78 7.40
N LEU A 64 1.50 8.28 6.65
CA LEU A 64 2.19 9.53 7.03
C LEU A 64 1.21 10.71 6.94
N ALA A 65 1.20 11.56 7.96
CA ALA A 65 0.35 12.75 8.02
C ALA A 65 0.54 13.70 6.82
N GLY A 66 1.70 13.66 6.19
CA GLY A 66 2.03 14.42 5.00
C GLY A 66 3.27 13.89 4.29
N PRO A 67 3.61 14.45 3.12
CA PRO A 67 4.79 14.04 2.38
C PRO A 67 6.07 14.39 3.14
N ALA A 68 6.98 13.44 3.32
CA ALA A 68 8.28 13.72 3.89
C ALA A 68 9.07 14.67 2.97
N PRO A 69 9.70 15.72 3.51
CA PRO A 69 10.45 16.70 2.71
C PRO A 69 11.71 16.10 2.07
N THR A 70 12.26 15.07 2.68
CA THR A 70 13.39 14.29 2.18
C THR A 70 13.35 12.87 2.75
N PHE A 71 13.87 11.90 1.98
CA PHE A 71 14.11 10.52 2.45
C PHE A 71 15.58 10.34 2.86
N ARG A 72 16.37 11.41 2.91
CA ARG A 72 17.80 11.35 3.18
C ARG A 72 18.22 12.32 4.29
N ARG A 73 19.14 11.85 5.16
CA ARG A 73 19.89 12.72 6.07
C ARG A 73 21.36 12.27 6.11
N GLY A 74 22.25 13.03 5.51
CA GLY A 74 23.64 12.59 5.33
C GLY A 74 23.69 11.33 4.48
N ARG A 75 24.27 10.25 4.99
CA ARG A 75 24.35 8.93 4.36
C ARG A 75 23.32 7.93 4.86
N VAL A 76 22.34 8.38 5.61
CA VAL A 76 21.17 7.60 6.01
C VAL A 76 20.04 7.90 5.05
N VAL A 77 19.39 6.87 4.53
CA VAL A 77 18.18 6.97 3.69
C VAL A 77 17.04 6.14 4.27
N LEU A 78 15.84 6.63 4.11
CA LEU A 78 14.60 5.93 4.43
C LEU A 78 14.12 5.19 3.18
N LEU A 79 13.48 4.03 3.39
CA LEU A 79 12.81 3.26 2.34
C LEU A 79 11.55 2.59 2.89
N GLY A 80 10.65 2.17 1.99
CA GLY A 80 9.40 1.53 2.38
C GLY A 80 8.53 2.42 3.27
N ASP A 81 7.86 1.83 4.24
CA ASP A 81 6.93 2.54 5.13
C ASP A 81 7.60 3.62 5.97
N ALA A 82 8.90 3.47 6.28
CA ALA A 82 9.66 4.53 6.96
C ALA A 82 9.73 5.83 6.14
N ALA A 83 9.66 5.73 4.81
CA ALA A 83 9.74 6.88 3.89
C ALA A 83 8.35 7.35 3.42
N HIS A 84 7.42 6.42 3.19
CA HIS A 84 6.17 6.70 2.47
C HIS A 84 5.01 5.78 2.86
N ALA A 85 4.86 5.44 4.15
CA ALA A 85 3.70 4.67 4.61
C ALA A 85 2.41 5.24 4.01
N MET A 86 1.62 4.38 3.41
CA MET A 86 0.41 4.74 2.68
C MET A 86 -0.73 3.77 2.96
N THR A 87 -1.97 4.25 2.81
CA THR A 87 -3.14 3.37 2.95
C THR A 87 -3.14 2.26 1.90
N PRO A 88 -3.69 1.06 2.20
CA PRO A 88 -3.62 -0.11 1.30
C PRO A 88 -4.58 -0.04 0.10
N ASP A 89 -5.21 1.12 -0.13
CA ASP A 89 -6.29 1.28 -1.10
C ASP A 89 -5.85 1.13 -2.58
N LEU A 90 -4.57 1.28 -2.85
CA LEU A 90 -3.95 0.99 -4.16
C LEU A 90 -3.14 -0.30 -4.19
N GLY A 91 -2.94 -0.99 -3.05
CA GLY A 91 -2.11 -2.19 -2.97
C GLY A 91 -0.64 -1.95 -3.33
N GLN A 92 -0.10 -0.74 -3.08
CA GLN A 92 1.20 -0.33 -3.59
C GLN A 92 2.32 -0.29 -2.55
N GLY A 93 2.04 -0.31 -1.25
CA GLY A 93 3.05 -0.15 -0.21
C GLY A 93 4.26 -1.07 -0.39
N GLY A 94 4.04 -2.38 -0.42
CA GLY A 94 5.11 -3.36 -0.64
C GLY A 94 5.80 -3.23 -2.00
N GLY A 95 5.03 -2.95 -3.07
CA GLY A 95 5.60 -2.71 -4.40
C GLY A 95 6.54 -1.50 -4.41
N GLN A 96 6.18 -0.42 -3.74
CA GLN A 96 7.04 0.76 -3.65
C GLN A 96 8.29 0.50 -2.81
N ALA A 97 8.21 -0.31 -1.75
CA ALA A 97 9.38 -0.73 -0.98
C ALA A 97 10.37 -1.57 -1.82
N MET A 98 9.86 -2.46 -2.67
CA MET A 98 10.69 -3.21 -3.62
C MET A 98 11.34 -2.30 -4.66
N GLU A 99 10.60 -1.32 -5.20
CA GLU A 99 11.15 -0.31 -6.10
C GLU A 99 12.23 0.54 -5.42
N ASP A 100 12.08 0.89 -4.14
CA ASP A 100 13.11 1.60 -3.36
C ASP A 100 14.40 0.80 -3.30
N ALA A 101 14.30 -0.47 -2.92
CA ALA A 101 15.44 -1.36 -2.80
C ALA A 101 16.16 -1.52 -4.15
N ALA A 102 15.40 -1.75 -5.24
CA ALA A 102 15.96 -1.88 -6.57
C ALA A 102 16.62 -0.59 -7.07
N THR A 103 16.00 0.58 -6.78
CA THR A 103 16.57 1.90 -7.12
C THR A 103 17.88 2.12 -6.38
N LEU A 104 17.90 1.87 -5.08
CA LEU A 104 19.09 2.05 -4.25
C LEU A 104 20.22 1.13 -4.69
N ALA A 105 19.90 -0.15 -4.94
CA ALA A 105 20.84 -1.12 -5.44
C ALA A 105 21.44 -0.71 -6.80
N ALA A 106 20.61 -0.29 -7.76
CA ALA A 106 21.08 0.17 -9.07
C ALA A 106 22.04 1.38 -8.93
N LEU A 107 21.70 2.36 -8.09
CA LEU A 107 22.52 3.55 -7.93
C LEU A 107 23.85 3.31 -7.19
N LEU A 108 23.89 2.31 -6.30
CA LEU A 108 25.08 1.99 -5.51
C LEU A 108 25.96 0.91 -6.13
N ALA A 109 25.42 0.04 -7.01
CA ALA A 109 26.18 -1.06 -7.61
C ALA A 109 27.50 -0.63 -8.28
N PRO A 110 27.57 0.49 -9.04
CA PRO A 110 28.83 0.94 -9.64
C PRO A 110 29.87 1.39 -8.61
N LEU A 111 29.40 1.78 -7.42
CA LEU A 111 30.28 2.23 -6.33
C LEU A 111 30.83 1.06 -5.52
N ALA A 112 30.09 -0.05 -5.47
CA ALA A 112 30.52 -1.27 -4.80
C ALA A 112 31.64 -2.03 -5.56
N ALA A 113 31.83 -1.71 -6.83
CA ALA A 113 32.85 -2.33 -7.68
C ALA A 113 34.26 -1.69 -7.53
N VAL A 114 34.43 -0.70 -6.67
CA VAL A 114 35.71 -0.02 -6.42
C VAL A 114 36.11 -0.17 -4.97
N ASP A 115 37.43 -0.36 -4.71
CA ASP A 115 37.96 -0.63 -3.36
C ASP A 115 37.72 0.52 -2.37
N ALA A 116 37.64 1.75 -2.85
CA ALA A 116 37.36 2.94 -2.05
C ALA A 116 36.46 3.90 -2.85
N PRO A 117 35.12 3.78 -2.72
CA PRO A 117 34.22 4.69 -3.41
C PRO A 117 34.39 6.12 -2.91
N ASP A 118 34.48 7.05 -3.86
CA ASP A 118 34.49 8.47 -3.55
C ASP A 118 33.23 8.87 -2.79
N GLY A 119 33.40 9.50 -1.64
CA GLY A 119 32.30 9.97 -0.80
C GLY A 119 31.32 10.89 -1.52
N ALA A 120 31.81 11.73 -2.44
CA ALA A 120 30.96 12.61 -3.24
C ALA A 120 30.06 11.82 -4.21
N ARG A 121 30.55 10.72 -4.78
CA ARG A 121 29.75 9.84 -5.64
C ARG A 121 28.66 9.11 -4.85
N VAL A 122 28.96 8.64 -3.63
CA VAL A 122 27.97 8.07 -2.73
C VAL A 122 26.89 9.09 -2.41
N ASP A 123 27.29 10.32 -2.05
CA ASP A 123 26.37 11.39 -1.72
C ASP A 123 25.47 11.77 -2.91
N ALA A 124 26.01 11.78 -4.13
CA ALA A 124 25.24 12.03 -5.35
C ALA A 124 24.23 10.89 -5.63
N ALA A 125 24.64 9.64 -5.47
CA ALA A 125 23.75 8.48 -5.63
C ALA A 125 22.55 8.53 -4.65
N LEU A 126 22.82 8.82 -3.38
CA LEU A 126 21.78 8.93 -2.36
C LEU A 126 20.86 10.15 -2.55
N ALA A 127 21.41 11.28 -3.06
CA ALA A 127 20.60 12.44 -3.42
C ALA A 127 19.68 12.14 -4.62
N ARG A 128 20.16 11.40 -5.62
CA ARG A 128 19.36 10.94 -6.76
C ARG A 128 18.24 10.01 -6.30
N TYR A 129 18.54 9.03 -5.44
CA TYR A 129 17.55 8.17 -4.81
C TYR A 129 16.43 8.98 -4.14
N ASP A 130 16.78 9.93 -3.28
CA ASP A 130 15.81 10.78 -2.58
C ASP A 130 14.85 11.48 -3.56
N VAL A 131 15.39 12.11 -4.59
CA VAL A 131 14.60 12.86 -5.58
C VAL A 131 13.68 11.93 -6.37
N GLU A 132 14.21 10.82 -6.90
CA GLU A 132 13.46 9.88 -7.74
C GLU A 132 12.34 9.21 -6.95
N ARG A 133 12.65 8.72 -5.74
CA ARG A 133 11.66 8.00 -4.96
C ARG A 133 10.57 8.91 -4.38
N ARG A 134 10.89 10.10 -3.92
CA ARG A 134 9.87 11.08 -3.48
C ARG A 134 8.92 11.47 -4.62
N ARG A 135 9.46 11.73 -5.80
CA ARG A 135 8.65 12.05 -6.99
C ARG A 135 7.69 10.91 -7.36
N ARG A 136 8.10 9.69 -7.15
CA ARG A 136 7.32 8.49 -7.46
C ARG A 136 6.29 8.18 -6.38
N THR A 137 6.70 8.08 -5.12
CA THR A 137 5.88 7.55 -4.03
C THR A 137 4.85 8.54 -3.49
N GLN A 138 5.18 9.83 -3.40
CA GLN A 138 4.29 10.82 -2.81
C GLN A 138 2.96 11.02 -3.58
N PRO A 139 2.93 11.04 -4.92
CA PRO A 139 1.67 11.04 -5.65
C PRO A 139 0.85 9.76 -5.45
N ILE A 140 1.53 8.61 -5.34
CA ILE A 140 0.87 7.31 -5.11
C ILE A 140 0.23 7.31 -3.72
N ALA A 141 0.95 7.71 -2.68
CA ALA A 141 0.43 7.82 -1.32
C ALA A 141 -0.78 8.76 -1.21
N ARG A 142 -0.70 9.93 -1.85
CA ARG A 142 -1.85 10.86 -1.91
C ARG A 142 -3.06 10.25 -2.60
N ARG A 143 -2.86 9.52 -3.69
CA ARG A 143 -3.95 8.84 -4.41
C ARG A 143 -4.54 7.71 -3.58
N ALA A 144 -3.71 6.92 -2.90
CA ALA A 144 -4.17 5.86 -2.00
C ALA A 144 -5.09 6.44 -0.91
N ARG A 145 -4.65 7.50 -0.24
CA ARG A 145 -5.45 8.19 0.80
C ARG A 145 -6.78 8.72 0.25
N LEU A 146 -6.76 9.37 -0.93
CA LEU A 146 -7.98 9.89 -1.56
C LEU A 146 -8.95 8.76 -1.89
N LEU A 147 -8.44 7.67 -2.46
CA LEU A 147 -9.26 6.50 -2.78
C LEU A 147 -9.86 5.87 -1.53
N GLY A 148 -9.09 5.74 -0.46
CA GLY A 148 -9.57 5.28 0.84
C GLY A 148 -10.66 6.18 1.39
N ALA A 149 -10.48 7.49 1.37
CA ALA A 149 -11.48 8.45 1.83
C ALA A 149 -12.80 8.36 1.04
N VAL A 150 -12.73 8.12 -0.27
CA VAL A 150 -13.91 7.91 -1.10
C VAL A 150 -14.54 6.54 -0.83
N ALA A 151 -13.75 5.48 -0.78
CA ALA A 151 -14.21 4.11 -0.58
C ALA A 151 -14.91 3.92 0.78
N HIS A 152 -14.40 4.57 1.82
CA HIS A 152 -14.91 4.50 3.20
C HIS A 152 -15.87 5.65 3.56
N GLY A 153 -16.27 6.47 2.58
CA GLY A 153 -17.25 7.55 2.78
C GLY A 153 -18.57 7.02 3.33
N ARG A 154 -19.10 7.67 4.37
CA ARG A 154 -20.36 7.32 5.02
C ARG A 154 -21.48 8.26 4.59
N GLY A 155 -22.72 7.76 4.70
CA GLY A 155 -23.95 8.51 4.40
C GLY A 155 -24.49 8.23 3.00
N PRO A 156 -25.83 8.26 2.84
CA PRO A 156 -26.50 7.77 1.63
C PRO A 156 -26.10 8.52 0.36
N VAL A 157 -25.90 9.83 0.45
CA VAL A 157 -25.52 10.67 -0.70
C VAL A 157 -24.09 10.35 -1.18
N ARG A 158 -23.13 10.22 -0.25
CA ARG A 158 -21.75 9.89 -0.60
C ARG A 158 -21.63 8.49 -1.19
N VAL A 159 -22.35 7.53 -0.62
CA VAL A 159 -22.41 6.16 -1.12
C VAL A 159 -23.01 6.13 -2.54
N ALA A 160 -24.16 6.78 -2.75
CA ALA A 160 -24.79 6.83 -4.06
C ALA A 160 -23.89 7.47 -5.13
N LEU A 161 -23.21 8.57 -4.79
CA LEU A 161 -22.27 9.24 -5.69
C LEU A 161 -21.07 8.36 -6.01
N ARG A 162 -20.47 7.73 -5.00
CA ARG A 162 -19.37 6.76 -5.19
C ARG A 162 -19.78 5.64 -6.14
N ASP A 163 -20.93 5.03 -5.89
CA ASP A 163 -21.42 3.89 -6.66
C ASP A 163 -21.73 4.30 -8.11
N ALA A 164 -22.28 5.51 -8.33
CA ALA A 164 -22.47 6.07 -9.66
C ALA A 164 -21.13 6.24 -10.38
N VAL A 165 -20.13 6.85 -9.74
CA VAL A 165 -18.80 7.02 -10.32
C VAL A 165 -18.15 5.69 -10.67
N LEU A 166 -18.23 4.69 -9.78
CA LEU A 166 -17.68 3.35 -10.04
C LEU A 166 -18.36 2.67 -11.24
N ARG A 167 -19.70 2.75 -11.34
CA ARG A 167 -20.44 2.19 -12.47
C ARG A 167 -20.13 2.88 -13.81
N MET A 168 -19.83 4.17 -13.75
CA MET A 168 -19.50 4.97 -14.95
C MET A 168 -18.02 4.86 -15.34
N THR A 169 -17.16 4.32 -14.47
CA THR A 169 -15.72 4.20 -14.76
C THR A 169 -15.46 2.98 -15.62
N PRO A 170 -14.99 3.14 -16.87
CA PRO A 170 -14.69 2.02 -17.75
C PRO A 170 -13.55 1.15 -17.17
N GLY A 171 -13.68 -0.17 -17.28
CA GLY A 171 -12.62 -1.10 -16.85
C GLY A 171 -11.27 -0.84 -17.54
N SER A 172 -11.28 -0.33 -18.76
CA SER A 172 -10.07 0.10 -19.49
C SER A 172 -9.33 1.26 -18.81
N ALA A 173 -10.06 2.19 -18.17
CA ALA A 173 -9.45 3.29 -17.43
C ALA A 173 -8.75 2.77 -16.16
N LEU A 174 -9.38 1.86 -15.44
CA LEU A 174 -8.79 1.20 -14.28
C LEU A 174 -7.56 0.37 -14.66
N ALA A 175 -7.64 -0.41 -15.75
CA ALA A 175 -6.53 -1.20 -16.24
C ALA A 175 -5.35 -0.31 -16.73
N ARG A 176 -5.62 0.85 -17.32
CA ARG A 176 -4.59 1.82 -17.72
C ARG A 176 -3.89 2.39 -16.48
N GLN A 177 -4.65 2.77 -15.47
CA GLN A 177 -4.10 3.27 -14.22
C GLN A 177 -3.21 2.23 -13.51
N ALA A 178 -3.68 0.99 -13.43
CA ALA A 178 -2.89 -0.12 -12.87
C ALA A 178 -1.59 -0.31 -13.65
N ARG A 179 -1.64 -0.36 -14.99
CA ARG A 179 -0.44 -0.48 -15.84
C ARG A 179 0.56 0.65 -15.60
N THR A 180 0.12 1.90 -15.51
CA THR A 180 1.00 3.04 -15.26
C THR A 180 1.75 2.93 -13.93
N ILE A 181 1.11 2.36 -12.91
CA ILE A 181 1.76 2.13 -11.62
C ILE A 181 2.73 0.94 -11.71
N GLN A 182 2.36 -0.13 -12.42
CA GLN A 182 3.12 -1.38 -12.49
C GLN A 182 4.24 -1.38 -13.54
N SER A 183 4.28 -0.41 -14.46
CA SER A 183 5.27 -0.35 -15.55
C SER A 183 6.60 0.30 -15.16
N TRP A 184 6.88 0.41 -13.85
CA TRP A 184 8.15 0.96 -13.38
C TRP A 184 9.33 0.07 -13.76
N GLN A 185 10.45 0.71 -14.07
CA GLN A 185 11.73 0.05 -14.31
C GLN A 185 12.80 0.72 -13.46
N PRO A 186 13.80 -0.04 -12.97
CA PRO A 186 14.91 0.54 -12.23
C PRO A 186 15.66 1.57 -13.09
N PRO A 187 16.27 2.58 -12.46
CA PRO A 187 17.02 3.59 -13.19
C PRO A 187 18.19 2.97 -13.95
N VAL A 188 18.34 3.37 -15.20
CA VAL A 188 19.53 3.07 -16.00
C VAL A 188 20.61 4.08 -15.62
N LEU A 189 21.85 3.61 -15.46
CA LEU A 189 23.01 4.41 -15.07
C LEU A 189 23.60 5.15 -16.25
#